data_5b31e4c650a8c3fdfd1a9c07dd57fa99
#
_entry.id   5b31e4c650a8c3fdfd1a9c07dd57fa99
#
_cell.length_a   1.000
_cell.length_b   1.000
_cell.length_c   1.000
_cell.angle_alpha   90.00
_cell.angle_beta   90.00
_cell.angle_gamma   90.00
#
_symmetry.space_group_name_H-M   'P 1'
#
loop_
_entity.id
_entity.type
_entity.pdbx_description
1 polymer ?
#
loop_
_entity_poly.entity_id
_entity_poly.type
_entity_poly.pdbx_seq_one_letter_code
_entity_poly.pdbx_strand_id
1 'polypeptide(L)'
;MKRNIKTFYTLLYLVGFICFWLMPLQASGSIKLDGKRLSAKDGLSCNTVNDIIQDRDGFIWLGTPNGVSRYDGYQFINFTNLSKNSGQKTHHSISQLINDEKHGLIWGYNPSNILCCFDLETAHFSDYFDKENAALLRNRFKSQNGMWLFSGDFGARYLTYSNGKFHATDYTTKNGKLIGDHQLQMQEDFKHNIWIASDKGLNRITPDGKSHLMLKN
;
A
#
# COMPACT_ATOMS: atom_id res chain seq x y z
N MET A 1 -25.72 -71.75 0.47
CA MET A 1 -26.00 -70.33 0.79
C MET A 1 -24.78 -69.37 0.76
N LYS A 2 -23.54 -69.83 0.68
CA LYS A 2 -22.31 -68.93 0.62
C LYS A 2 -21.96 -68.39 -0.78
N ARG A 3 -22.58 -68.94 -1.84
CA ARG A 3 -22.20 -68.61 -3.24
C ARG A 3 -22.86 -67.31 -3.74
N ASN A 4 -23.98 -66.83 -3.18
CA ASN A 4 -24.70 -65.63 -3.63
C ASN A 4 -24.14 -64.32 -3.05
N ILE A 5 -23.39 -64.40 -1.95
CA ILE A 5 -22.86 -63.20 -1.30
C ILE A 5 -21.69 -62.62 -2.12
N LYS A 6 -20.80 -63.43 -2.66
CA LYS A 6 -19.70 -62.94 -3.51
C LYS A 6 -20.22 -62.25 -4.76
N THR A 7 -21.22 -62.80 -5.38
CA THR A 7 -21.86 -62.24 -6.61
C THR A 7 -22.52 -60.89 -6.29
N PHE A 8 -23.15 -60.77 -5.12
CA PHE A 8 -23.74 -59.51 -4.66
C PHE A 8 -22.72 -58.41 -4.50
N TYR A 9 -21.59 -58.65 -3.84
CA TYR A 9 -20.52 -57.65 -3.67
C TYR A 9 -19.86 -57.28 -5.00
N THR A 10 -19.65 -58.23 -5.91
CA THR A 10 -19.11 -57.93 -7.27
C THR A 10 -20.08 -57.03 -8.06
N LEU A 11 -21.38 -57.25 -7.96
CA LEU A 11 -22.36 -56.38 -8.61
C LEU A 11 -22.38 -54.97 -7.99
N LEU A 12 -22.25 -54.87 -6.67
CA LEU A 12 -22.22 -53.62 -5.95
C LEU A 12 -20.96 -52.77 -6.32
N TYR A 13 -19.82 -53.42 -6.44
CA TYR A 13 -18.58 -52.77 -6.94
C TYR A 13 -18.69 -52.33 -8.38
N LEU A 14 -19.29 -53.11 -9.25
CA LEU A 14 -19.52 -52.77 -10.66
C LEU A 14 -20.47 -51.54 -10.80
N VAL A 15 -21.55 -51.52 -10.04
CA VAL A 15 -22.48 -50.38 -10.01
C VAL A 15 -21.80 -49.13 -9.48
N GLY A 16 -21.02 -49.22 -8.38
CA GLY A 16 -20.28 -48.11 -7.83
C GLY A 16 -19.22 -47.57 -8.80
N PHE A 17 -18.53 -48.44 -9.54
CA PHE A 17 -17.58 -48.07 -10.55
C PHE A 17 -18.24 -47.36 -11.74
N ILE A 18 -19.39 -47.82 -12.19
CA ILE A 18 -20.19 -47.21 -13.27
C ILE A 18 -20.70 -45.83 -12.83
N CYS A 19 -21.20 -45.70 -11.58
CA CYS A 19 -21.64 -44.40 -11.03
C CYS A 19 -20.51 -43.39 -10.91
N PHE A 20 -19.32 -43.84 -10.57
CA PHE A 20 -18.12 -42.97 -10.50
C PHE A 20 -17.73 -42.43 -11.89
N TRP A 21 -17.84 -43.25 -12.93
CA TRP A 21 -17.55 -42.85 -14.33
C TRP A 21 -18.66 -42.00 -14.97
N LEU A 22 -19.90 -42.08 -14.43
CA LEU A 22 -21.04 -41.27 -14.88
C LEU A 22 -21.19 -39.95 -14.12
N MET A 23 -20.30 -39.64 -13.15
CA MET A 23 -20.26 -38.31 -12.58
C MET A 23 -19.97 -37.30 -13.68
N PRO A 24 -20.88 -36.37 -13.99
CA PRO A 24 -20.60 -35.34 -14.99
C PRO A 24 -19.40 -34.55 -14.51
N LEU A 25 -18.34 -34.52 -15.31
CA LEU A 25 -17.28 -33.54 -15.17
C LEU A 25 -17.98 -32.18 -15.27
N GLN A 26 -18.17 -31.51 -14.14
CA GLN A 26 -18.68 -30.14 -14.17
C GLN A 26 -17.67 -29.32 -14.96
N ALA A 27 -18.01 -29.05 -16.21
CA ALA A 27 -17.24 -28.12 -17.02
C ALA A 27 -17.16 -26.80 -16.26
N SER A 28 -15.95 -26.44 -15.84
CA SER A 28 -15.67 -25.13 -15.28
C SER A 28 -16.14 -24.10 -16.29
N GLY A 29 -17.24 -23.43 -16.01
CA GLY A 29 -17.77 -22.37 -16.85
C GLY A 29 -16.67 -21.31 -16.96
N SER A 30 -16.19 -21.03 -18.17
CA SER A 30 -15.29 -19.92 -18.42
C SER A 30 -16.00 -18.64 -18.06
N ILE A 31 -15.53 -17.94 -17.02
CA ILE A 31 -16.00 -16.60 -16.70
C ILE A 31 -15.62 -15.72 -17.89
N LYS A 32 -16.62 -15.34 -18.69
CA LYS A 32 -16.42 -14.36 -19.77
C LYS A 32 -16.32 -12.98 -19.12
N LEU A 33 -15.09 -12.50 -18.95
CA LEU A 33 -14.85 -11.13 -18.49
C LEU A 33 -15.17 -10.18 -19.65
N ASP A 34 -16.24 -9.43 -19.51
CA ASP A 34 -16.55 -8.32 -20.43
C ASP A 34 -15.86 -7.08 -19.88
N GLY A 35 -14.64 -6.82 -20.36
CA GLY A 35 -13.76 -5.76 -19.89
C GLY A 35 -13.71 -4.57 -20.87
N LYS A 36 -13.99 -3.35 -20.40
CA LYS A 36 -13.73 -2.11 -21.13
C LYS A 36 -12.29 -1.67 -20.87
N ARG A 37 -11.50 -1.49 -21.93
CA ARG A 37 -10.16 -0.91 -21.81
C ARG A 37 -10.27 0.61 -21.76
N LEU A 38 -9.73 1.20 -20.70
CA LEU A 38 -9.58 2.66 -20.57
C LEU A 38 -8.13 3.06 -20.86
N SER A 39 -7.94 4.19 -21.51
CA SER A 39 -6.63 4.64 -22.01
C SER A 39 -6.52 6.17 -21.97
N ALA A 40 -5.40 6.72 -22.43
CA ALA A 40 -5.22 8.17 -22.59
C ALA A 40 -6.25 8.81 -23.55
N LYS A 41 -6.80 8.02 -24.49
CA LYS A 41 -7.89 8.49 -25.37
C LYS A 41 -9.20 8.73 -24.60
N ASP A 42 -9.36 8.06 -23.49
CA ASP A 42 -10.52 8.18 -22.59
C ASP A 42 -10.28 9.20 -21.46
N GLY A 43 -9.13 9.90 -21.48
CA GLY A 43 -8.79 10.96 -20.53
C GLY A 43 -7.78 10.58 -19.46
N LEU A 44 -7.27 9.35 -19.42
CA LEU A 44 -6.22 8.95 -18.50
C LEU A 44 -4.91 9.72 -18.78
N SER A 45 -4.19 10.17 -17.77
CA SER A 45 -2.98 11.00 -17.93
C SER A 45 -1.83 10.28 -18.66
N CYS A 46 -1.74 8.95 -18.54
CA CYS A 46 -0.77 8.09 -19.22
C CYS A 46 -1.31 6.66 -19.35
N ASN A 47 -0.99 5.98 -20.46
CA ASN A 47 -1.38 4.58 -20.66
C ASN A 47 -0.63 3.60 -19.73
N THR A 48 0.47 4.03 -19.13
CA THR A 48 1.19 3.27 -18.12
C THR A 48 0.60 3.60 -16.76
N VAL A 49 0.09 2.58 -16.06
CA VAL A 49 -0.39 2.69 -14.69
C VAL A 49 0.57 1.92 -13.80
N ASN A 50 1.16 2.60 -12.82
CA ASN A 50 2.12 2.02 -11.89
C ASN A 50 1.43 1.43 -10.67
N ASP A 51 0.32 2.06 -10.23
CA ASP A 51 -0.43 1.62 -9.05
C ASP A 51 -1.90 2.05 -9.14
N ILE A 52 -2.76 1.35 -8.42
CA ILE A 52 -4.20 1.58 -8.39
C ILE A 52 -4.74 1.36 -6.97
N ILE A 53 -5.53 2.32 -6.49
CA ILE A 53 -6.25 2.22 -5.23
C ILE A 53 -7.68 2.73 -5.39
N GLN A 54 -8.54 2.37 -4.45
CA GLN A 54 -9.89 2.93 -4.33
C GLN A 54 -10.00 3.70 -3.01
N ASP A 55 -10.63 4.89 -3.05
CA ASP A 55 -10.92 5.64 -1.84
C ASP A 55 -12.28 5.22 -1.22
N ARG A 56 -12.59 5.80 -0.06
CA ARG A 56 -13.84 5.53 0.67
C ARG A 56 -15.10 5.94 -0.08
N ASP A 57 -15.00 6.88 -1.02
CA ASP A 57 -16.13 7.40 -1.80
C ASP A 57 -16.31 6.62 -3.10
N GLY A 58 -15.45 5.59 -3.33
CA GLY A 58 -15.53 4.69 -4.47
C GLY A 58 -14.77 5.17 -5.70
N PHE A 59 -14.10 6.32 -5.68
CA PHE A 59 -13.25 6.78 -6.78
C PHE A 59 -12.00 5.91 -6.90
N ILE A 60 -11.62 5.62 -8.14
CA ILE A 60 -10.40 4.88 -8.45
C ILE A 60 -9.26 5.87 -8.71
N TRP A 61 -8.17 5.72 -8.00
CA TRP A 61 -6.97 6.53 -8.13
C TRP A 61 -5.86 5.72 -8.78
N LEU A 62 -5.23 6.30 -9.79
CA LEU A 62 -4.20 5.66 -10.60
C LEU A 62 -2.91 6.48 -10.54
N GLY A 63 -1.85 5.86 -10.05
CA GLY A 63 -0.50 6.41 -10.12
C GLY A 63 0.11 6.18 -11.50
N THR A 64 0.59 7.23 -12.15
CA THR A 64 1.13 7.18 -13.50
C THR A 64 2.47 7.90 -13.59
N PRO A 65 3.25 7.70 -14.67
CA PRO A 65 4.42 8.53 -14.95
C PRO A 65 4.13 10.03 -15.08
N ASN A 66 2.87 10.41 -15.36
CA ASN A 66 2.45 11.80 -15.54
C ASN A 66 1.67 12.36 -14.33
N GLY A 67 1.83 11.78 -13.15
CA GLY A 67 1.11 12.18 -11.93
C GLY A 67 0.00 11.21 -11.54
N VAL A 68 -1.08 11.72 -10.99
CA VAL A 68 -2.21 10.94 -10.51
C VAL A 68 -3.45 11.22 -11.34
N SER A 69 -4.20 10.18 -11.69
CA SER A 69 -5.52 10.28 -12.31
C SER A 69 -6.58 9.73 -11.36
N ARG A 70 -7.70 10.42 -11.20
CA ARG A 70 -8.88 9.93 -10.47
C ARG A 70 -10.00 9.61 -11.47
N TYR A 71 -10.61 8.45 -11.35
CA TYR A 71 -11.70 7.97 -12.16
C TYR A 71 -12.98 7.83 -11.33
N ASP A 72 -14.08 8.42 -11.79
CA ASP A 72 -15.37 8.43 -11.11
C ASP A 72 -16.37 7.40 -11.67
N GLY A 73 -15.92 6.53 -12.58
CA GLY A 73 -16.76 5.60 -13.32
C GLY A 73 -17.15 6.10 -14.72
N TYR A 74 -16.99 7.39 -15.00
CA TYR A 74 -17.36 8.03 -16.25
C TYR A 74 -16.21 8.77 -16.91
N GLN A 75 -15.45 9.56 -16.16
CA GLN A 75 -14.38 10.43 -16.64
C GLN A 75 -13.16 10.43 -15.73
N PHE A 76 -12.02 10.85 -16.28
CA PHE A 76 -10.79 11.06 -15.54
C PHE A 76 -10.61 12.53 -15.16
N ILE A 77 -10.17 12.77 -13.93
CA ILE A 77 -9.60 14.04 -13.49
C ILE A 77 -8.12 13.82 -13.24
N ASN A 78 -7.27 14.62 -13.88
CA ASN A 78 -5.82 14.44 -13.82
C ASN A 78 -5.16 15.52 -12.96
N PHE A 79 -4.30 15.08 -12.06
CA PHE A 79 -3.47 15.90 -11.18
C PHE A 79 -2.02 15.80 -11.65
N THR A 80 -1.69 16.54 -12.71
CA THR A 80 -0.38 16.46 -13.40
C THR A 80 0.61 17.54 -12.99
N ASN A 81 0.15 18.62 -12.32
CA ASN A 81 0.96 19.73 -11.84
C ASN A 81 0.91 19.79 -10.31
N LEU A 82 1.71 18.95 -9.66
CA LEU A 82 1.65 18.75 -8.22
C LEU A 82 2.37 19.83 -7.38
N SER A 83 3.12 20.76 -7.98
CA SER A 83 3.80 21.80 -7.22
C SER A 83 3.53 23.21 -7.77
N LYS A 84 2.72 23.98 -7.04
CA LYS A 84 2.58 25.43 -7.27
C LYS A 84 3.77 26.24 -6.73
N ASN A 85 4.59 25.67 -5.85
CA ASN A 85 5.59 26.43 -5.08
C ASN A 85 7.01 26.42 -5.65
N SER A 86 7.31 25.61 -6.68
CA SER A 86 8.69 25.48 -7.17
C SER A 86 8.98 26.21 -8.49
N GLY A 87 7.97 26.79 -9.16
CA GLY A 87 8.17 27.41 -10.47
C GLY A 87 8.66 26.44 -11.58
N GLN A 88 8.95 25.21 -11.22
CA GLN A 88 9.31 24.13 -12.13
C GLN A 88 8.13 23.21 -12.34
N LYS A 89 7.79 22.96 -13.61
CA LYS A 89 6.87 21.89 -14.01
C LYS A 89 7.54 20.55 -13.73
N THR A 90 7.50 20.11 -12.48
CA THR A 90 7.96 18.78 -12.13
C THR A 90 6.81 17.82 -12.38
N HIS A 91 6.87 17.09 -13.48
CA HIS A 91 6.03 15.93 -13.70
C HIS A 91 6.47 14.86 -12.69
N HIS A 92 5.74 14.74 -11.60
CA HIS A 92 6.06 13.69 -10.61
C HIS A 92 5.45 12.38 -11.08
N SER A 93 6.31 11.50 -11.61
CA SER A 93 5.93 10.10 -11.77
C SER A 93 5.54 9.54 -10.41
N ILE A 94 4.35 8.98 -10.31
CA ILE A 94 3.89 8.28 -9.11
C ILE A 94 4.06 6.78 -9.31
N SER A 95 4.83 6.16 -8.44
CA SER A 95 5.13 4.73 -8.46
C SER A 95 4.23 3.92 -7.57
N GLN A 96 3.76 4.51 -6.47
CA GLN A 96 2.87 3.84 -5.52
C GLN A 96 1.92 4.85 -4.87
N LEU A 97 0.70 4.41 -4.58
CA LEU A 97 -0.33 5.12 -3.86
C LEU A 97 -0.66 4.39 -2.55
N ILE A 98 -1.00 5.13 -1.51
CA ILE A 98 -1.43 4.57 -0.23
C ILE A 98 -2.67 5.33 0.23
N ASN A 99 -3.78 4.62 0.43
CA ASN A 99 -5.01 5.20 0.96
C ASN A 99 -4.92 5.36 2.48
N ASP A 100 -5.16 6.57 2.97
CA ASP A 100 -5.28 6.91 4.38
C ASP A 100 -6.71 7.34 4.69
N GLU A 101 -7.62 6.37 4.68
CA GLU A 101 -9.06 6.60 4.87
C GLU A 101 -9.38 7.38 6.15
N LYS A 102 -8.66 7.09 7.21
CA LYS A 102 -8.88 7.72 8.53
C LYS A 102 -8.71 9.23 8.47
N HIS A 103 -7.76 9.71 7.68
CA HIS A 103 -7.44 11.14 7.61
C HIS A 103 -7.94 11.80 6.32
N GLY A 104 -8.61 11.04 5.43
CA GLY A 104 -9.06 11.54 4.14
C GLY A 104 -7.90 11.94 3.23
N LEU A 105 -6.79 11.19 3.26
CA LEU A 105 -5.58 11.48 2.51
C LEU A 105 -5.22 10.35 1.56
N ILE A 106 -4.63 10.70 0.43
CA ILE A 106 -3.94 9.76 -0.44
C ILE A 106 -2.46 10.15 -0.49
N TRP A 107 -1.61 9.24 -0.03
CA TRP A 107 -0.18 9.39 -0.13
C TRP A 107 0.31 8.79 -1.43
N GLY A 108 1.22 9.49 -2.10
CA GLY A 108 1.90 9.01 -3.29
C GLY A 108 3.40 9.22 -3.19
N TYR A 109 4.17 8.38 -3.86
CA TYR A 109 5.59 8.63 -3.98
C TYR A 109 6.15 8.26 -5.35
N ASN A 110 7.27 8.87 -5.69
CA ASN A 110 7.98 8.63 -6.93
C ASN A 110 9.30 7.87 -6.72
N PRO A 111 9.94 7.39 -7.80
CA PRO A 111 11.23 6.70 -7.71
C PRO A 111 12.37 7.55 -7.14
N SER A 112 12.24 8.89 -7.16
CA SER A 112 13.21 9.82 -6.58
C SER A 112 12.96 10.11 -5.10
N ASN A 113 12.15 9.28 -4.42
CA ASN A 113 11.78 9.40 -3.01
C ASN A 113 11.06 10.70 -2.61
N ILE A 114 10.42 11.37 -3.57
CA ILE A 114 9.51 12.47 -3.27
C ILE A 114 8.19 11.87 -2.81
N LEU A 115 7.77 12.23 -1.62
CA LEU A 115 6.47 11.89 -1.08
C LEU A 115 5.51 13.04 -1.39
N CYS A 116 4.31 12.71 -1.84
CA CYS A 116 3.24 13.67 -2.00
C CYS A 116 2.01 13.22 -1.20
N CYS A 117 1.15 14.18 -0.89
CA CYS A 117 -0.10 13.94 -0.19
C CYS A 117 -1.22 14.69 -0.92
N PHE A 118 -2.30 13.98 -1.22
CA PHE A 118 -3.54 14.57 -1.70
C PHE A 118 -4.56 14.55 -0.57
N ASP A 119 -5.07 15.72 -0.25
CA ASP A 119 -6.12 15.92 0.74
C ASP A 119 -7.47 15.87 0.01
N LEU A 120 -8.28 14.86 0.35
CA LEU A 120 -9.58 14.62 -0.32
C LEU A 120 -10.62 15.68 0.00
N GLU A 121 -10.55 16.32 1.18
CA GLU A 121 -11.49 17.35 1.60
C GLU A 121 -11.25 18.67 0.88
N THR A 122 -9.99 19.08 0.83
CA THR A 122 -9.60 20.36 0.22
C THR A 122 -9.26 20.25 -1.28
N ALA A 123 -9.21 19.02 -1.81
CA ALA A 123 -8.73 18.69 -3.15
C ALA A 123 -7.34 19.31 -3.45
N HIS A 124 -6.49 19.38 -2.43
CA HIS A 124 -5.17 19.99 -2.51
C HIS A 124 -4.05 18.96 -2.53
N PHE A 125 -3.07 19.19 -3.40
CA PHE A 125 -1.85 18.40 -3.47
C PHE A 125 -0.70 19.13 -2.77
N SER A 126 0.04 18.41 -1.95
CA SER A 126 1.23 18.91 -1.26
C SER A 126 2.40 17.94 -1.43
N ASP A 127 3.58 18.45 -1.73
CA ASP A 127 4.80 17.66 -1.82
C ASP A 127 5.57 17.77 -0.52
N TYR A 128 6.04 16.63 -0.01
CA TYR A 128 7.04 16.57 1.03
C TYR A 128 8.40 16.25 0.41
N PHE A 129 9.29 17.22 0.45
CA PHE A 129 10.65 17.06 0.00
C PHE A 129 11.63 17.56 1.07
N ASP A 130 12.39 16.64 1.63
CA ASP A 130 13.48 16.94 2.55
C ASP A 130 14.80 16.91 1.78
N LYS A 131 15.34 18.09 1.45
CA LYS A 131 16.58 18.21 0.68
C LYS A 131 17.79 17.57 1.36
N GLU A 132 17.81 17.59 2.69
CA GLU A 132 18.95 17.09 3.46
C GLU A 132 18.91 15.57 3.62
N ASN A 133 17.73 14.98 3.69
CA ASN A 133 17.53 13.57 4.04
C ASN A 133 16.79 12.73 3.00
N ALA A 134 16.37 13.30 1.88
CA ALA A 134 15.56 12.58 0.87
C ALA A 134 16.24 11.31 0.34
N ALA A 135 17.57 11.34 0.18
CA ALA A 135 18.35 10.18 -0.26
C ALA A 135 18.47 9.08 0.81
N LEU A 136 18.24 9.42 2.08
CA LEU A 136 18.37 8.50 3.21
C LEU A 136 17.02 7.83 3.57
N LEU A 137 15.89 8.47 3.26
CA LEU A 137 14.56 7.98 3.61
C LEU A 137 13.99 7.09 2.49
N ARG A 138 14.55 5.88 2.33
CA ARG A 138 14.25 4.97 1.21
C ARG A 138 13.07 4.05 1.44
N ASN A 139 12.76 3.76 2.69
CA ASN A 139 11.68 2.85 3.06
C ASN A 139 10.51 3.61 3.67
N ARG A 140 9.32 3.03 3.56
CA ARG A 140 8.06 3.63 4.01
C ARG A 140 7.21 2.60 4.71
N PHE A 141 6.48 3.05 5.70
CA PHE A 141 5.52 2.25 6.41
C PHE A 141 4.31 3.11 6.78
N LYS A 142 3.11 2.72 6.32
CA LYS A 142 1.88 3.38 6.68
C LYS A 142 1.35 2.78 7.97
N SER A 143 1.31 3.59 9.02
CA SER A 143 0.64 3.26 10.28
C SER A 143 -0.78 3.85 10.30
N GLN A 144 -1.57 3.46 11.28
CA GLN A 144 -2.94 3.98 11.43
C GLN A 144 -2.98 5.52 11.49
N ASN A 145 -1.98 6.16 12.10
CA ASN A 145 -2.01 7.59 12.41
C ASN A 145 -1.12 8.45 11.52
N GLY A 146 -0.35 7.87 10.59
CA GLY A 146 0.53 8.64 9.72
C GLY A 146 1.50 7.78 8.93
N MET A 147 2.44 8.43 8.27
CA MET A 147 3.44 7.81 7.42
C MET A 147 4.80 7.78 8.13
N TRP A 148 5.47 6.65 8.10
CA TRP A 148 6.84 6.49 8.55
C TRP A 148 7.77 6.41 7.35
N LEU A 149 8.83 7.22 7.37
CA LEU A 149 9.95 7.14 6.44
C LEU A 149 11.17 6.68 7.23
N PHE A 150 11.96 5.75 6.67
CA PHE A 150 13.12 5.24 7.39
C PHE A 150 14.22 4.74 6.46
N SER A 151 15.45 4.76 6.94
CA SER A 151 16.61 4.18 6.28
C SER A 151 17.66 3.74 7.30
N GLY A 152 18.58 2.87 6.86
CA GLY A 152 19.62 2.33 7.72
C GLY A 152 20.66 3.33 8.24
N ASP A 153 20.73 4.54 7.68
CA ASP A 153 21.75 5.52 8.06
C ASP A 153 21.15 6.77 8.74
N PHE A 154 19.84 6.92 8.67
CA PHE A 154 19.14 8.07 9.25
C PHE A 154 18.41 7.72 10.55
N GLY A 155 17.77 6.54 10.59
CA GLY A 155 16.78 6.18 11.56
C GLY A 155 15.38 6.27 10.97
N ALA A 156 14.40 6.82 11.70
CA ALA A 156 13.03 6.90 11.28
C ALA A 156 12.46 8.31 11.45
N ARG A 157 11.58 8.71 10.52
CA ARG A 157 10.81 9.96 10.57
C ARG A 157 9.33 9.63 10.50
N TYR A 158 8.59 10.11 11.45
CA TYR A 158 7.14 10.06 11.47
C TYR A 158 6.56 11.32 10.87
N LEU A 159 5.66 11.17 9.89
CA LEU A 159 4.98 12.27 9.21
C LEU A 159 3.48 12.19 9.42
N THR A 160 2.89 13.33 9.72
CA THR A 160 1.46 13.57 9.63
C THR A 160 1.20 14.78 8.72
N TYR A 161 -0.01 14.87 8.19
CA TYR A 161 -0.45 16.01 7.39
C TYR A 161 -1.74 16.56 7.95
N SER A 162 -1.77 17.85 8.23
CA SER A 162 -2.97 18.53 8.70
C SER A 162 -2.90 20.02 8.40
N ASN A 163 -4.04 20.64 8.14
CA ASN A 163 -4.15 22.07 7.85
C ASN A 163 -3.20 22.53 6.72
N GLY A 164 -3.05 21.71 5.67
CA GLY A 164 -2.20 22.04 4.52
C GLY A 164 -0.70 21.92 4.79
N LYS A 165 -0.26 21.33 5.90
CA LYS A 165 1.16 21.25 6.29
C LYS A 165 1.56 19.87 6.75
N PHE A 166 2.80 19.51 6.47
CA PHE A 166 3.45 18.33 7.02
C PHE A 166 4.03 18.64 8.40
N HIS A 167 3.85 17.71 9.31
CA HIS A 167 4.49 17.71 10.63
C HIS A 167 5.40 16.49 10.71
N ALA A 168 6.67 16.71 11.04
CA ALA A 168 7.69 15.67 11.09
C ALA A 168 8.26 15.49 12.51
N THR A 169 8.42 14.24 12.93
CA THR A 169 9.10 13.88 14.19
C THR A 169 10.16 12.84 13.91
N ASP A 170 11.41 13.12 14.27
CA ASP A 170 12.52 12.21 14.08
C ASP A 170 12.72 11.28 15.27
N TYR A 171 13.05 10.03 14.95
CA TYR A 171 13.45 8.98 15.86
C TYR A 171 14.81 8.45 15.39
N THR A 172 15.85 8.80 16.13
CA THR A 172 17.23 8.50 15.78
C THR A 172 18.03 8.10 17.02
N THR A 173 19.20 7.51 16.81
CA THR A 173 20.17 7.30 17.90
C THR A 173 20.71 8.62 18.43
N LYS A 174 20.87 9.63 17.59
CA LYS A 174 21.38 10.97 17.96
C LYS A 174 20.47 11.69 18.95
N ASN A 175 19.15 11.54 18.82
CA ASN A 175 18.21 12.17 19.77
C ASN A 175 17.76 11.21 20.89
N GLY A 176 18.39 10.04 20.99
CA GLY A 176 18.14 9.07 22.06
C GLY A 176 16.81 8.31 21.96
N LYS A 177 16.07 8.45 20.85
CA LYS A 177 14.78 7.79 20.65
C LYS A 177 14.89 6.39 20.04
N LEU A 178 16.04 6.00 19.50
CA LEU A 178 16.33 4.65 19.00
C LEU A 178 17.64 4.13 19.60
N ILE A 179 17.73 2.81 19.77
CA ILE A 179 18.98 2.14 20.20
C ILE A 179 19.90 1.79 19.03
N GLY A 180 19.36 1.68 17.83
CA GLY A 180 20.08 1.46 16.57
C GLY A 180 19.33 2.12 15.42
N ASP A 181 20.04 2.47 14.38
CA ASP A 181 19.50 3.13 13.18
C ASP A 181 19.86 2.40 11.89
N HIS A 182 20.44 1.21 11.98
CA HIS A 182 20.73 0.35 10.83
C HIS A 182 19.74 -0.82 10.71
N GLN A 183 19.50 -1.28 9.47
CA GLN A 183 18.65 -2.45 9.15
C GLN A 183 17.22 -2.36 9.69
N LEU A 184 16.62 -1.18 9.66
CA LEU A 184 15.31 -0.95 10.27
C LEU A 184 14.22 -1.74 9.55
N GLN A 185 13.39 -2.42 10.38
CA GLN A 185 12.12 -3.00 10.01
C GLN A 185 11.05 -2.46 10.95
N MET A 186 9.84 -2.25 10.42
CA MET A 186 8.74 -1.67 11.19
C MET A 186 7.48 -2.50 11.11
N GLN A 187 6.76 -2.55 12.23
CA GLN A 187 5.45 -3.18 12.34
C GLN A 187 4.58 -2.43 13.35
N GLU A 188 3.31 -2.25 13.03
CA GLU A 188 2.29 -1.75 13.97
C GLU A 188 1.58 -2.94 14.64
N ASP A 189 1.42 -2.89 15.96
CA ASP A 189 0.64 -3.87 16.70
C ASP A 189 -0.84 -3.46 16.85
N PHE A 190 -1.67 -4.34 17.40
CA PHE A 190 -3.11 -4.11 17.59
C PHE A 190 -3.44 -2.99 18.61
N LYS A 191 -2.44 -2.52 19.38
CA LYS A 191 -2.52 -1.37 20.30
C LYS A 191 -1.97 -0.10 19.65
N HIS A 192 -1.66 -0.16 18.37
CA HIS A 192 -1.06 0.93 17.60
C HIS A 192 0.32 1.38 18.09
N ASN A 193 1.04 0.51 18.80
CA ASN A 193 2.46 0.74 19.01
C ASN A 193 3.23 0.42 17.73
N ILE A 194 4.24 1.22 17.44
CA ILE A 194 5.17 0.96 16.34
C ILE A 194 6.40 0.26 16.92
N TRP A 195 6.65 -0.93 16.41
CA TRP A 195 7.82 -1.72 16.74
C TRP A 195 8.88 -1.49 15.66
N ILE A 196 10.08 -1.15 16.07
CA ILE A 196 11.22 -0.89 15.19
C ILE A 196 12.36 -1.81 15.59
N ALA A 197 12.65 -2.80 14.75
CA ALA A 197 13.81 -3.65 14.88
C ALA A 197 15.03 -3.00 14.20
N SER A 198 16.17 -3.07 14.85
CA SER A 198 17.45 -2.55 14.33
C SER A 198 18.58 -3.56 14.58
N ASP A 199 19.77 -3.24 14.08
CA ASP A 199 21.01 -4.00 14.34
C ASP A 199 21.38 -4.10 15.81
N LYS A 200 20.89 -3.19 16.67
CA LYS A 200 21.21 -3.12 18.11
C LYS A 200 20.07 -3.49 19.03
N GLY A 201 18.92 -3.93 18.47
CA GLY A 201 17.81 -4.39 19.26
C GLY A 201 16.45 -3.86 18.82
N LEU A 202 15.49 -3.86 19.74
CA LEU A 202 14.10 -3.58 19.49
C LEU A 202 13.64 -2.31 20.23
N ASN A 203 12.96 -1.43 19.52
CA ASN A 203 12.31 -0.25 20.08
C ASN A 203 10.79 -0.39 19.94
N ARG A 204 10.05 0.13 20.91
CA ARG A 204 8.61 0.31 20.85
C ARG A 204 8.27 1.78 20.99
N ILE A 205 7.53 2.32 20.04
CA ILE A 205 7.01 3.69 20.10
C ILE A 205 5.52 3.59 20.36
N THR A 206 5.07 4.19 21.44
CA THR A 206 3.66 4.22 21.84
C THR A 206 2.88 5.27 21.05
N PRO A 207 1.52 5.20 20.97
CA PRO A 207 0.71 6.15 20.21
C PRO A 207 0.89 7.61 20.63
N ASP A 208 1.31 7.87 21.88
CA ASP A 208 1.66 9.19 22.40
C ASP A 208 3.08 9.64 22.00
N GLY A 209 3.78 8.88 21.17
CA GLY A 209 5.09 9.19 20.63
C GLY A 209 6.28 8.91 21.54
N LYS A 210 6.05 8.26 22.71
CA LYS A 210 7.16 7.86 23.60
C LYS A 210 7.87 6.62 23.09
N SER A 211 9.17 6.69 23.08
CA SER A 211 10.03 5.56 22.69
C SER A 211 10.48 4.78 23.92
N HIS A 212 10.36 3.45 23.85
CA HIS A 212 10.83 2.51 24.87
C HIS A 212 11.81 1.53 24.25
N LEU A 213 12.98 1.41 24.85
CA LEU A 213 14.01 0.44 24.47
C LEU A 213 13.64 -0.91 25.10
N MET A 214 13.41 -1.94 24.28
CA MET A 214 12.88 -3.22 24.77
C MET A 214 13.95 -4.30 24.89
N LEU A 215 14.89 -4.35 23.97
CA LEU A 215 16.01 -5.29 23.97
C LEU A 215 17.30 -4.56 23.60
N LYS A 216 18.33 -4.80 24.37
CA LYS A 216 19.70 -4.35 24.11
C LYS A 216 20.58 -5.59 24.14
N ASN A 217 21.20 -5.91 23.01
CA ASN A 217 22.25 -6.93 22.96
C ASN A 217 23.53 -6.42 23.60
#